data_16d422b6f61a1c896be1d277df3f0f7c
#
_entry.id   16d422b6f61a1c896be1d277df3f0f7c
#
_cell.length_a   1.000
_cell.length_b   1.000
_cell.length_c   1.000
_cell.angle_alpha   90.00
_cell.angle_beta   90.00
_cell.angle_gamma   90.00
#
_symmetry.space_group_name_H-M   'P 1'
#
loop_
_entity.id
_entity.type
_entity.pdbx_description
1 polymer ?
#
loop_
_entity_poly.entity_id
_entity_poly.type
_entity_poly.pdbx_seq_one_letter_code
_entity_poly.pdbx_strand_id
1 'polypeptide(L)'
;MLKAPINFIAPMDEKPTYNMDPPPGVPEENVTYEEYIVAIRNARQMSPTASLDREGFELVTHKTDVSNLYDIDAIHDIYYGELETLVKQVTDAKRVVAFDWNIRSSDAHGTPGGMPKREPDDETPFDPETVQTPVRSAHNDYTERSGPQRVVDLMGEQEAKTLLRHRYAIINVWKPIVGPVKQVPLAFCDARSIGSGQLLDTDLVYSDRTGEVAMLAYSPEQCWYYIPAMQATEAVLLKCFDSDRTQSRFTAHSAFNDPTSDIDAPPRESIEVRTLAFF
;
A
#
# COMPACT_ATOMS: atom_id res chain seq x y z
N MET A 1 3.31 -8.47 -21.66
CA MET A 1 3.63 -7.08 -21.25
C MET A 1 2.46 -6.22 -21.65
N LEU A 2 1.84 -5.56 -20.71
CA LEU A 2 0.70 -4.68 -20.84
C LEU A 2 1.21 -3.23 -20.88
N LYS A 3 0.49 -2.33 -21.56
CA LYS A 3 0.75 -0.88 -21.49
C LYS A 3 -0.49 -0.20 -20.93
N ALA A 4 -0.35 0.54 -19.84
CA ALA A 4 -1.46 1.22 -19.20
C ALA A 4 -1.02 2.56 -18.58
N PRO A 5 -1.95 3.51 -18.40
CA PRO A 5 -1.67 4.77 -17.74
C PRO A 5 -1.51 4.57 -16.24
N ILE A 6 -0.53 5.26 -15.66
CA ILE A 6 -0.36 5.45 -14.21
C ILE A 6 -0.12 6.96 -13.97
N ASN A 7 -0.70 7.51 -12.91
CA ASN A 7 -0.48 8.88 -12.50
C ASN A 7 0.75 8.97 -11.60
N PHE A 8 1.62 9.92 -11.90
CA PHE A 8 2.82 10.23 -11.13
C PHE A 8 2.75 11.68 -10.66
N ILE A 9 3.39 11.96 -9.53
CA ILE A 9 3.50 13.35 -9.11
C ILE A 9 4.38 14.11 -10.11
N ALA A 10 3.89 15.28 -10.56
CA ALA A 10 4.67 16.19 -11.39
C ALA A 10 5.81 16.83 -10.58
N PRO A 11 6.92 17.21 -11.23
CA PRO A 11 7.95 18.00 -10.58
C PRO A 11 7.36 19.30 -9.99
N MET A 12 7.72 19.61 -8.74
CA MET A 12 7.26 20.80 -8.04
C MET A 12 8.35 21.34 -7.13
N ASP A 13 8.32 22.67 -6.90
CA ASP A 13 9.32 23.37 -6.08
C ASP A 13 8.96 23.34 -4.58
N GLU A 14 7.67 23.29 -4.27
CA GLU A 14 7.16 23.23 -2.90
C GLU A 14 6.99 21.77 -2.44
N LYS A 15 7.03 21.54 -1.14
CA LYS A 15 6.74 20.20 -0.59
C LYS A 15 5.31 19.82 -0.90
N PRO A 16 5.07 18.61 -1.49
CA PRO A 16 3.73 18.11 -1.72
C PRO A 16 2.95 17.98 -0.40
N THR A 17 1.68 18.34 -0.42
CA THR A 17 0.83 18.34 0.77
C THR A 17 -0.62 17.97 0.41
N TYR A 18 -1.21 17.10 1.22
CA TYR A 18 -2.64 16.84 1.26
C TYR A 18 -3.21 17.36 2.58
N ASN A 19 -4.20 18.22 2.51
CA ASN A 19 -4.96 18.68 3.67
C ASN A 19 -6.15 17.73 3.85
N MET A 20 -6.12 16.91 4.88
CA MET A 20 -7.11 15.85 5.11
C MET A 20 -8.44 16.41 5.63
N ASP A 21 -8.38 17.53 6.41
CA ASP A 21 -9.53 18.27 6.94
C ASP A 21 -9.33 19.77 6.70
N PRO A 22 -9.31 20.24 5.42
CA PRO A 22 -8.98 21.63 5.14
C PRO A 22 -10.07 22.58 5.65
N PRO A 23 -9.68 23.69 6.34
CA PRO A 23 -10.61 24.76 6.64
C PRO A 23 -11.19 25.38 5.36
N PRO A 24 -12.36 26.03 5.41
CA PRO A 24 -12.94 26.68 4.23
C PRO A 24 -11.95 27.64 3.55
N GLY A 25 -11.74 27.45 2.25
CA GLY A 25 -10.83 28.27 1.43
C GLY A 25 -9.36 27.79 1.37
N VAL A 26 -9.00 26.76 2.09
CA VAL A 26 -7.72 26.07 1.94
C VAL A 26 -7.86 24.94 0.92
N PRO A 27 -6.99 24.82 -0.09
CA PRO A 27 -7.02 23.71 -1.04
C PRO A 27 -6.84 22.36 -0.34
N GLU A 28 -7.50 21.32 -0.84
CA GLU A 28 -7.30 19.95 -0.34
C GLU A 28 -5.88 19.45 -0.62
N GLU A 29 -5.28 19.90 -1.71
CA GLU A 29 -3.90 19.53 -2.09
C GLU A 29 -3.22 20.64 -2.88
N ASN A 30 -1.88 20.64 -2.89
CA ASN A 30 -1.07 21.44 -3.82
C ASN A 30 -0.39 20.57 -4.89
N VAL A 31 -0.79 19.31 -5.00
CA VAL A 31 -0.15 18.31 -5.87
C VAL A 31 -0.72 18.39 -7.28
N THR A 32 0.14 18.24 -8.27
CA THR A 32 -0.25 18.04 -9.68
C THR A 32 0.23 16.68 -10.15
N TYR A 33 -0.60 15.99 -10.91
CA TYR A 33 -0.28 14.70 -11.47
C TYR A 33 -0.08 14.76 -12.98
N GLU A 34 0.84 13.94 -13.45
CA GLU A 34 1.06 13.65 -14.87
C GLU A 34 0.80 12.17 -15.13
N GLU A 35 0.04 11.89 -16.18
CA GLU A 35 -0.25 10.53 -16.61
C GLU A 35 0.81 10.05 -17.61
N TYR A 36 1.43 8.90 -17.34
CA TYR A 36 2.36 8.26 -18.25
C TYR A 36 1.91 6.84 -18.60
N ILE A 37 2.07 6.47 -19.86
CA ILE A 37 1.85 5.10 -20.31
C ILE A 37 3.09 4.26 -19.97
N VAL A 38 2.94 3.36 -19.02
CA VAL A 38 4.03 2.48 -18.57
C VAL A 38 3.84 1.05 -19.05
N ALA A 39 4.96 0.34 -19.19
CA ALA A 39 4.98 -1.08 -19.50
C ALA A 39 4.87 -1.88 -18.20
N ILE A 40 3.74 -2.58 -17.99
CA ILE A 40 3.49 -3.38 -16.80
C ILE A 40 3.66 -4.86 -17.15
N ARG A 41 4.54 -5.54 -16.42
CA ARG A 41 4.91 -6.94 -16.64
C ARG A 41 4.13 -7.87 -15.74
N ASN A 42 3.97 -9.12 -16.16
CA ASN A 42 3.38 -10.17 -15.34
C ASN A 42 4.40 -10.67 -14.31
N ALA A 43 4.15 -10.42 -13.02
CA ALA A 43 5.03 -10.84 -11.94
C ALA A 43 5.18 -12.38 -11.82
N ARG A 44 4.16 -13.14 -12.26
CA ARG A 44 4.25 -14.62 -12.28
C ARG A 44 5.32 -15.18 -13.22
N GLN A 45 5.81 -14.36 -14.15
CA GLN A 45 6.84 -14.74 -15.13
C GLN A 45 8.25 -14.34 -14.69
N MET A 46 8.41 -13.78 -13.49
CA MET A 46 9.73 -13.42 -12.98
C MET A 46 10.56 -14.67 -12.67
N SER A 47 11.82 -14.65 -13.09
CA SER A 47 12.79 -15.70 -12.81
C SER A 47 14.14 -15.07 -12.44
N PRO A 48 14.62 -15.24 -11.20
CA PRO A 48 13.93 -15.88 -10.07
C PRO A 48 12.66 -15.14 -9.68
N THR A 49 11.76 -15.78 -8.92
CA THR A 49 10.57 -15.16 -8.33
C THR A 49 10.96 -13.95 -7.51
N ALA A 50 10.10 -12.92 -7.51
CA ALA A 50 10.31 -11.73 -6.68
C ALA A 50 10.34 -12.05 -5.20
N SER A 51 11.10 -11.28 -4.44
CA SER A 51 11.16 -11.37 -2.98
C SER A 51 11.12 -9.99 -2.34
N LEU A 52 10.63 -9.92 -1.10
CA LEU A 52 10.55 -8.67 -0.33
C LEU A 52 11.91 -7.97 -0.19
N ASP A 53 12.98 -8.72 0.02
CA ASP A 53 14.31 -8.15 0.27
C ASP A 53 15.03 -7.68 -1.01
N ARG A 54 14.60 -8.16 -2.19
CA ARG A 54 15.24 -7.81 -3.47
C ARG A 54 14.41 -6.87 -4.32
N GLU A 55 13.19 -7.25 -4.68
CA GLU A 55 12.29 -6.41 -5.52
C GLU A 55 11.38 -5.52 -4.66
N GLY A 56 11.22 -5.85 -3.38
CA GLY A 56 10.36 -5.17 -2.44
C GLY A 56 8.92 -5.69 -2.42
N PHE A 57 8.60 -6.72 -3.21
CA PHE A 57 7.29 -7.36 -3.22
C PHE A 57 7.42 -8.87 -3.38
N GLU A 58 6.41 -9.61 -2.90
CA GLU A 58 6.38 -11.07 -3.00
C GLU A 58 4.94 -11.57 -3.13
N LEU A 59 4.70 -12.48 -4.11
CA LEU A 59 3.43 -13.17 -4.27
C LEU A 59 3.41 -14.43 -3.43
N VAL A 60 2.40 -14.56 -2.58
CA VAL A 60 2.24 -15.71 -1.69
C VAL A 60 0.83 -16.31 -1.80
N THR A 61 0.70 -17.57 -1.41
CA THR A 61 -0.61 -18.19 -1.21
C THR A 61 -1.08 -17.92 0.21
N HIS A 62 -2.28 -17.41 0.35
CA HIS A 62 -2.92 -17.17 1.64
C HIS A 62 -4.40 -17.50 1.57
N LYS A 63 -4.82 -18.52 2.34
CA LYS A 63 -6.22 -18.82 2.60
C LYS A 63 -6.58 -18.28 3.96
N THR A 64 -7.68 -17.59 4.06
CA THR A 64 -8.21 -17.08 5.33
C THR A 64 -9.37 -17.97 5.81
N ASP A 65 -9.49 -18.10 7.11
CA ASP A 65 -10.66 -18.71 7.77
C ASP A 65 -11.80 -17.70 7.95
N VAL A 66 -11.54 -16.41 7.68
CA VAL A 66 -12.57 -15.36 7.73
C VAL A 66 -13.50 -15.49 6.53
N SER A 67 -14.77 -15.76 6.79
CA SER A 67 -15.78 -15.91 5.75
C SER A 67 -16.28 -14.60 5.16
N ASN A 68 -16.19 -13.50 5.91
CA ASN A 68 -16.61 -12.17 5.52
C ASN A 68 -15.55 -11.13 5.93
N LEU A 69 -14.74 -10.65 4.97
CA LEU A 69 -13.71 -9.64 5.20
C LEU A 69 -14.28 -8.20 5.31
N TYR A 70 -15.60 -8.05 5.35
CA TYR A 70 -16.27 -6.80 5.73
C TYR A 70 -16.69 -6.78 7.20
N ASP A 71 -16.51 -7.88 7.93
CA ASP A 71 -16.77 -8.00 9.35
C ASP A 71 -15.54 -7.51 10.14
N ILE A 72 -15.67 -6.36 10.80
CA ILE A 72 -14.58 -5.71 11.53
C ILE A 72 -14.08 -6.59 12.67
N ASP A 73 -14.98 -7.23 13.43
CA ASP A 73 -14.60 -8.09 14.54
C ASP A 73 -13.80 -9.30 14.02
N ALA A 74 -14.23 -9.89 12.90
CA ALA A 74 -13.50 -10.99 12.29
C ALA A 74 -12.12 -10.57 11.74
N ILE A 75 -11.97 -9.32 11.28
CA ILE A 75 -10.66 -8.78 10.89
C ILE A 75 -9.73 -8.72 12.09
N HIS A 76 -10.18 -8.16 13.20
CA HIS A 76 -9.35 -8.01 14.40
C HIS A 76 -9.07 -9.32 15.11
N ASP A 77 -10.10 -10.17 15.28
CA ASP A 77 -10.00 -11.38 16.09
C ASP A 77 -9.30 -12.54 15.37
N ILE A 78 -9.41 -12.60 14.03
CA ILE A 78 -8.92 -13.74 13.23
C ILE A 78 -7.88 -13.27 12.19
N TYR A 79 -8.29 -12.36 11.30
CA TYR A 79 -7.50 -12.04 10.11
C TYR A 79 -6.14 -11.44 10.43
N TYR A 80 -6.04 -10.57 11.44
CA TYR A 80 -4.76 -10.00 11.89
C TYR A 80 -3.79 -11.09 12.32
N GLY A 81 -4.24 -12.06 13.13
CA GLY A 81 -3.41 -13.19 13.58
C GLY A 81 -2.91 -14.07 12.44
N GLU A 82 -3.76 -14.30 11.42
CA GLU A 82 -3.37 -15.02 10.20
C GLU A 82 -2.26 -14.29 9.45
N LEU A 83 -2.41 -12.98 9.26
CA LEU A 83 -1.42 -12.17 8.52
C LEU A 83 -0.11 -11.97 9.29
N GLU A 84 -0.16 -11.83 10.62
CA GLU A 84 1.04 -11.83 11.45
C GLU A 84 1.83 -13.13 11.30
N THR A 85 1.12 -14.26 11.26
CA THR A 85 1.72 -15.58 11.04
C THR A 85 2.32 -15.67 9.63
N LEU A 86 1.58 -15.25 8.62
CA LEU A 86 2.05 -15.24 7.23
C LEU A 86 3.33 -14.42 7.08
N VAL A 87 3.33 -13.18 7.56
CA VAL A 87 4.51 -12.30 7.45
C VAL A 87 5.72 -12.86 8.20
N LYS A 88 5.52 -13.45 9.39
CA LYS A 88 6.60 -14.18 10.10
C LYS A 88 7.20 -15.31 9.26
N GLN A 89 6.36 -16.12 8.62
CA GLN A 89 6.81 -17.26 7.81
C GLN A 89 7.61 -16.82 6.57
N VAL A 90 7.24 -15.68 5.97
CA VAL A 90 7.91 -15.16 4.76
C VAL A 90 9.20 -14.44 5.08
N THR A 91 9.27 -13.75 6.24
CA THR A 91 10.37 -12.81 6.54
C THR A 91 11.32 -13.29 7.61
N ASP A 92 11.01 -14.38 8.33
CA ASP A 92 11.70 -14.85 9.53
C ASP A 92 11.72 -13.81 10.68
N ALA A 93 10.79 -12.84 10.67
CA ALA A 93 10.64 -11.86 11.74
C ALA A 93 10.25 -12.54 13.06
N LYS A 94 10.83 -12.09 14.17
CA LYS A 94 10.55 -12.61 15.51
C LYS A 94 9.18 -12.20 16.02
N ARG A 95 8.76 -10.99 15.69
CA ARG A 95 7.46 -10.44 16.05
C ARG A 95 6.87 -9.70 14.85
N VAL A 96 5.58 -9.89 14.62
CA VAL A 96 4.81 -9.10 13.67
C VAL A 96 3.57 -8.58 14.40
N VAL A 97 3.17 -7.36 14.08
CA VAL A 97 1.98 -6.70 14.62
C VAL A 97 1.20 -6.11 13.45
N ALA A 98 -0.01 -6.61 13.21
CA ALA A 98 -0.97 -5.99 12.32
C ALA A 98 -1.61 -4.80 13.05
N PHE A 99 -1.80 -3.65 12.37
CA PHE A 99 -2.19 -2.44 13.07
C PHE A 99 -3.21 -1.56 12.35
N ASP A 100 -3.40 -1.77 11.06
CA ASP A 100 -4.30 -0.96 10.25
C ASP A 100 -4.78 -1.75 9.04
N TRP A 101 -5.97 -1.44 8.56
CA TRP A 101 -6.54 -2.06 7.37
C TRP A 101 -7.42 -1.10 6.59
N ASN A 102 -7.58 -1.36 5.30
CA ASN A 102 -8.58 -0.68 4.49
C ASN A 102 -9.14 -1.62 3.42
N ILE A 103 -10.42 -1.38 3.08
CA ILE A 103 -11.11 -2.06 1.99
C ILE A 103 -11.30 -1.07 0.85
N ARG A 104 -11.04 -1.55 -0.37
CA ARG A 104 -11.24 -0.75 -1.58
C ARG A 104 -12.07 -1.50 -2.60
N SER A 105 -13.03 -0.79 -3.20
CA SER A 105 -13.82 -1.28 -4.33
C SER A 105 -13.71 -0.32 -5.50
N SER A 106 -13.58 -0.85 -6.72
CA SER A 106 -13.60 -0.03 -7.93
C SER A 106 -14.98 0.55 -8.24
N ASP A 107 -16.02 0.10 -7.53
CA ASP A 107 -17.41 0.58 -7.63
C ASP A 107 -17.81 1.46 -6.42
N ALA A 108 -16.89 1.75 -5.52
CA ALA A 108 -17.17 2.60 -4.37
C ALA A 108 -17.47 4.05 -4.81
N HIS A 109 -18.51 4.63 -4.23
CA HIS A 109 -18.84 6.04 -4.41
C HIS A 109 -17.96 6.90 -3.46
N GLY A 110 -16.74 7.17 -3.89
CA GLY A 110 -15.80 8.02 -3.15
C GLY A 110 -15.07 9.00 -4.06
N THR A 111 -14.33 9.95 -3.49
CA THR A 111 -13.48 10.84 -4.27
C THR A 111 -12.40 10.01 -4.97
N PRO A 112 -12.34 10.00 -6.31
CA PRO A 112 -11.32 9.23 -7.01
C PRO A 112 -9.91 9.64 -6.56
N GLY A 113 -9.13 8.68 -6.08
CA GLY A 113 -7.77 8.93 -5.60
C GLY A 113 -7.65 9.50 -4.19
N GLY A 114 -8.76 9.71 -3.49
CA GLY A 114 -8.76 10.24 -2.12
C GLY A 114 -8.00 9.32 -1.14
N MET A 115 -7.15 9.93 -0.30
CA MET A 115 -6.53 9.23 0.83
C MET A 115 -7.59 8.82 1.85
N PRO A 116 -7.40 7.69 2.58
CA PRO A 116 -8.36 7.24 3.58
C PRO A 116 -8.59 8.29 4.66
N LYS A 117 -9.85 8.62 4.94
CA LYS A 117 -10.24 9.52 6.04
C LYS A 117 -10.43 8.80 7.38
N ARG A 118 -9.83 7.63 7.60
CA ARG A 118 -10.02 6.91 8.85
C ARG A 118 -8.85 7.07 9.80
N GLU A 119 -9.16 7.43 11.06
CA GLU A 119 -8.22 7.42 12.17
C GLU A 119 -7.88 5.98 12.58
N PRO A 120 -6.63 5.69 13.03
CA PRO A 120 -6.23 4.37 13.51
C PRO A 120 -7.04 3.85 14.71
N ASP A 121 -7.69 4.75 15.46
CA ASP A 121 -8.44 4.46 16.69
C ASP A 121 -9.95 4.64 16.50
N ASP A 122 -10.45 4.67 15.26
CA ASP A 122 -11.86 4.85 15.01
C ASP A 122 -12.62 3.54 15.23
N GLU A 123 -13.18 3.36 16.42
CA GLU A 123 -14.05 2.25 16.82
C GLU A 123 -15.46 2.31 16.20
N THR A 124 -15.68 3.13 15.18
CA THR A 124 -17.01 3.22 14.55
C THR A 124 -17.36 1.90 13.85
N PRO A 125 -18.63 1.46 13.94
CA PRO A 125 -19.10 0.28 13.22
C PRO A 125 -18.82 0.38 11.71
N PHE A 126 -18.56 -0.75 11.07
CA PHE A 126 -18.39 -0.80 9.63
C PHE A 126 -19.55 -0.09 8.94
N ASP A 127 -19.20 0.94 8.20
CA ASP A 127 -20.09 1.64 7.30
C ASP A 127 -19.67 1.28 5.86
N PRO A 128 -20.57 0.70 5.02
CA PRO A 128 -20.29 0.48 3.62
C PRO A 128 -19.83 1.75 2.87
N GLU A 129 -20.20 2.94 3.36
CA GLU A 129 -19.71 4.22 2.84
C GLU A 129 -18.21 4.44 3.11
N THR A 130 -17.59 3.67 4.01
CA THR A 130 -16.14 3.71 4.27
C THR A 130 -15.31 2.89 3.29
N VAL A 131 -15.92 2.07 2.45
CA VAL A 131 -15.22 1.39 1.36
C VAL A 131 -14.73 2.43 0.36
N GLN A 132 -13.42 2.47 0.16
CA GLN A 132 -12.76 3.52 -0.60
C GLN A 132 -12.52 3.11 -2.05
N THR A 133 -12.35 4.12 -2.92
CA THR A 133 -11.89 3.88 -4.28
C THR A 133 -10.40 3.50 -4.29
N PRO A 134 -9.95 2.70 -5.30
CA PRO A 134 -8.53 2.40 -5.49
C PRO A 134 -7.70 3.67 -5.74
N VAL A 135 -6.56 3.81 -5.07
CA VAL A 135 -5.61 4.91 -5.31
C VAL A 135 -4.94 4.71 -6.66
N ARG A 136 -5.02 5.72 -7.54
CA ARG A 136 -4.52 5.68 -8.92
C ARG A 136 -3.25 6.49 -9.14
N SER A 137 -2.72 7.11 -8.11
CA SER A 137 -1.42 7.78 -8.11
C SER A 137 -0.34 6.87 -7.55
N ALA A 138 0.81 6.84 -8.18
CA ALA A 138 1.95 6.03 -7.75
C ALA A 138 2.52 6.59 -6.44
N HIS A 139 2.52 5.78 -5.37
CA HIS A 139 2.94 6.17 -4.03
C HIS A 139 3.55 5.01 -3.26
N ASN A 140 4.22 5.34 -2.18
CA ASN A 140 4.62 4.42 -1.11
C ASN A 140 4.13 4.98 0.23
N ASP A 141 3.58 4.11 1.09
CA ASP A 141 2.86 4.55 2.28
C ASP A 141 3.74 5.19 3.36
N TYR A 142 5.04 4.94 3.36
CA TYR A 142 5.96 5.41 4.41
C TYR A 142 7.20 6.09 3.82
N THR A 143 7.82 6.94 4.64
CA THR A 143 9.05 7.66 4.34
C THR A 143 10.13 7.34 5.38
N GLU A 144 11.32 7.89 5.22
CA GLU A 144 12.40 7.82 6.24
C GLU A 144 11.94 8.39 7.60
N ARG A 145 11.00 9.33 7.60
CA ARG A 145 10.45 9.95 8.82
C ARG A 145 9.26 9.18 9.37
N SER A 146 8.27 8.87 8.54
CA SER A 146 7.01 8.29 9.03
C SER A 146 7.14 6.82 9.43
N GLY A 147 8.08 6.07 8.84
CA GLY A 147 8.31 4.67 9.21
C GLY A 147 8.73 4.49 10.69
N PRO A 148 9.81 5.13 11.17
CA PRO A 148 10.19 5.10 12.59
C PRO A 148 9.12 5.71 13.51
N GLN A 149 8.45 6.78 13.06
CA GLN A 149 7.37 7.40 13.84
C GLN A 149 6.23 6.43 14.10
N ARG A 150 5.84 5.63 13.09
CA ARG A 150 4.79 4.62 13.25
C ARG A 150 5.13 3.57 14.31
N VAL A 151 6.41 3.19 14.46
CA VAL A 151 6.84 2.30 15.55
C VAL A 151 6.61 2.97 16.92
N VAL A 152 6.91 4.26 17.04
CA VAL A 152 6.69 5.01 18.29
C VAL A 152 5.20 5.10 18.62
N ASP A 153 4.38 5.42 17.62
CA ASP A 153 2.93 5.62 17.78
C ASP A 153 2.23 4.34 18.28
N LEU A 154 2.66 3.17 17.76
CA LEU A 154 2.00 1.89 18.07
C LEU A 154 2.59 1.17 19.28
N MET A 155 3.92 1.26 19.49
CA MET A 155 4.60 0.53 20.57
C MET A 155 4.79 1.39 21.83
N GLY A 156 4.57 2.69 21.72
CA GLY A 156 4.89 3.66 22.77
C GLY A 156 6.39 3.95 22.88
N GLU A 157 6.74 5.12 23.39
CA GLU A 157 8.12 5.63 23.42
C GLU A 157 9.13 4.68 24.11
N GLN A 158 8.71 4.01 25.18
CA GLN A 158 9.62 3.18 25.96
C GLN A 158 10.03 1.90 25.21
N GLU A 159 9.08 1.20 24.60
CA GLU A 159 9.33 -0.01 23.84
C GLU A 159 10.01 0.31 22.50
N ALA A 160 9.55 1.36 21.82
CA ALA A 160 10.13 1.83 20.56
C ALA A 160 11.62 2.14 20.65
N LYS A 161 12.11 2.71 21.77
CA LYS A 161 13.55 2.93 22.00
C LYS A 161 14.41 1.67 21.87
N THR A 162 13.84 0.52 22.19
CA THR A 162 14.54 -0.77 22.05
C THR A 162 14.38 -1.33 20.64
N LEU A 163 13.14 -1.33 20.11
CA LEU A 163 12.81 -1.89 18.81
C LEU A 163 13.54 -1.19 17.66
N LEU A 164 13.61 0.14 17.69
CA LEU A 164 14.28 0.96 16.67
C LEU A 164 15.81 0.78 16.60
N ARG A 165 16.44 0.06 17.55
CA ARG A 165 17.87 -0.29 17.49
C ARG A 165 18.15 -1.53 16.66
N HIS A 166 17.13 -2.29 16.32
CA HIS A 166 17.20 -3.51 15.54
C HIS A 166 16.52 -3.31 14.19
N ARG A 167 16.68 -4.27 13.28
CA ARG A 167 15.95 -4.24 12.00
C ARG A 167 14.46 -4.34 12.27
N TYR A 168 13.70 -3.49 11.58
CA TYR A 168 12.25 -3.55 11.49
C TYR A 168 11.82 -3.12 10.08
N ALA A 169 10.65 -3.61 9.68
CA ALA A 169 10.04 -3.31 8.39
C ALA A 169 8.55 -3.05 8.53
N ILE A 170 7.98 -2.25 7.63
CA ILE A 170 6.55 -2.13 7.44
C ILE A 170 6.20 -2.83 6.15
N ILE A 171 5.30 -3.81 6.24
CA ILE A 171 4.91 -4.67 5.14
C ILE A 171 3.39 -4.65 5.03
N ASN A 172 2.90 -4.20 3.87
CA ASN A 172 1.48 -4.28 3.55
C ASN A 172 1.19 -5.66 2.97
N VAL A 173 0.08 -6.25 3.40
CA VAL A 173 -0.47 -7.48 2.84
C VAL A 173 -1.73 -7.11 2.08
N TRP A 174 -1.63 -7.06 0.76
CA TRP A 174 -2.74 -6.76 -0.13
C TRP A 174 -3.33 -8.04 -0.71
N LYS A 175 -4.67 -8.15 -0.69
CA LYS A 175 -5.38 -9.35 -1.13
C LYS A 175 -6.73 -8.99 -1.78
N PRO A 176 -7.14 -9.67 -2.87
CA PRO A 176 -8.53 -9.60 -3.33
C PRO A 176 -9.48 -10.23 -2.30
N ILE A 177 -10.59 -9.57 -2.03
CA ILE A 177 -11.71 -10.17 -1.27
C ILE A 177 -12.44 -11.18 -2.17
N VAL A 178 -12.70 -10.76 -3.41
CA VAL A 178 -13.30 -11.61 -4.45
C VAL A 178 -12.30 -11.77 -5.59
N GLY A 179 -12.10 -13.00 -6.04
CA GLY A 179 -11.20 -13.34 -7.15
C GLY A 179 -11.90 -14.13 -8.26
N PRO A 180 -11.33 -14.18 -9.46
CA PRO A 180 -10.12 -13.47 -9.87
C PRO A 180 -10.35 -11.97 -10.08
N VAL A 181 -9.34 -11.14 -9.79
CA VAL A 181 -9.35 -9.71 -10.13
C VAL A 181 -9.39 -9.57 -11.65
N LYS A 182 -10.43 -8.93 -12.15
CA LYS A 182 -10.69 -8.77 -13.60
C LYS A 182 -10.58 -7.34 -14.08
N GLN A 183 -10.63 -6.34 -13.19
CA GLN A 183 -10.45 -4.92 -13.53
C GLN A 183 -9.70 -4.19 -12.41
N VAL A 184 -9.15 -3.05 -12.72
CA VAL A 184 -8.46 -2.14 -11.80
C VAL A 184 -7.46 -2.89 -10.87
N PRO A 185 -6.56 -3.74 -11.42
CA PRO A 185 -5.60 -4.46 -10.61
C PRO A 185 -4.59 -3.52 -9.95
N LEU A 186 -3.84 -4.04 -8.98
CA LEU A 186 -2.72 -3.36 -8.35
C LEU A 186 -1.44 -3.57 -9.17
N ALA A 187 -0.76 -2.48 -9.53
CA ALA A 187 0.60 -2.49 -10.04
C ALA A 187 1.56 -2.08 -8.93
N PHE A 188 2.76 -2.65 -8.94
CA PHE A 188 3.85 -2.34 -8.01
C PHE A 188 5.17 -2.24 -8.77
N CYS A 189 6.01 -1.33 -8.31
CA CYS A 189 7.30 -1.02 -8.92
C CYS A 189 8.41 -1.82 -8.25
N ASP A 190 9.30 -2.42 -9.04
CA ASP A 190 10.53 -3.00 -8.53
C ASP A 190 11.36 -1.91 -7.82
N ALA A 191 11.52 -2.02 -6.51
CA ALA A 191 12.19 -1.02 -5.68
C ALA A 191 13.61 -0.67 -6.16
N ARG A 192 14.30 -1.62 -6.81
CA ARG A 192 15.64 -1.42 -7.39
C ARG A 192 15.65 -0.49 -8.60
N SER A 193 14.51 -0.32 -9.24
CA SER A 193 14.33 0.55 -10.41
C SER A 193 13.88 1.96 -10.05
N ILE A 194 13.63 2.23 -8.77
CA ILE A 194 13.31 3.57 -8.27
C ILE A 194 14.61 4.30 -7.97
N GLY A 195 14.89 5.33 -8.74
CA GLY A 195 16.11 6.15 -8.58
C GLY A 195 16.04 7.09 -7.36
N SER A 196 17.21 7.52 -6.91
CA SER A 196 17.32 8.51 -5.83
C SER A 196 16.56 9.79 -6.20
N GLY A 197 15.74 10.30 -5.27
CA GLY A 197 14.97 11.54 -5.45
C GLY A 197 13.69 11.38 -6.27
N GLN A 198 13.32 10.17 -6.67
CA GLN A 198 12.03 9.94 -7.34
C GLN A 198 10.86 9.77 -6.37
N LEU A 199 11.11 9.38 -5.12
CA LEU A 199 10.12 9.39 -4.05
C LEU A 199 10.15 10.77 -3.37
N LEU A 200 9.04 11.49 -3.45
CA LEU A 200 8.87 12.82 -2.88
C LEU A 200 8.06 12.70 -1.60
N ASP A 201 8.70 13.01 -0.47
CA ASP A 201 8.03 13.04 0.83
C ASP A 201 6.89 14.05 0.81
N THR A 202 5.68 13.57 1.07
CA THR A 202 4.42 14.30 0.95
C THR A 202 3.72 14.36 2.29
N ASP A 203 3.40 15.55 2.77
CA ASP A 203 2.72 15.72 4.04
C ASP A 203 1.22 15.39 3.94
N LEU A 204 0.73 14.66 4.94
CA LEU A 204 -0.70 14.44 5.20
C LEU A 204 -1.08 15.28 6.41
N VAL A 205 -1.69 16.44 6.18
CA VAL A 205 -2.02 17.40 7.23
C VAL A 205 -3.45 17.15 7.73
N TYR A 206 -3.55 16.65 8.95
CA TYR A 206 -4.79 16.52 9.70
C TYR A 206 -4.96 17.71 10.64
N SER A 207 -6.12 17.86 11.25
CA SER A 207 -6.39 18.94 12.21
C SER A 207 -5.53 18.86 13.47
N ASP A 208 -5.05 17.68 13.86
CA ASP A 208 -4.33 17.38 15.10
C ASP A 208 -2.90 16.88 14.91
N ARG A 209 -2.54 16.41 13.68
CA ARG A 209 -1.23 15.84 13.38
C ARG A 209 -0.82 16.02 11.91
N THR A 210 0.44 15.73 11.62
CA THR A 210 0.93 15.62 10.25
C THR A 210 1.57 14.25 10.05
N GLY A 211 0.95 13.44 9.19
CA GLY A 211 1.52 12.20 8.66
C GLY A 211 2.44 12.48 7.45
N GLU A 212 3.02 11.43 6.88
CA GLU A 212 3.84 11.55 5.67
C GLU A 212 3.81 10.24 4.87
N VAL A 213 3.61 10.37 3.57
CA VAL A 213 3.73 9.32 2.56
C VAL A 213 4.74 9.76 1.50
N ALA A 214 5.12 8.88 0.58
CA ALA A 214 5.99 9.24 -0.53
C ALA A 214 5.25 9.10 -1.85
N MET A 215 5.15 10.19 -2.61
CA MET A 215 4.61 10.17 -3.98
C MET A 215 5.74 9.90 -4.97
N LEU A 216 5.48 9.06 -5.98
CA LEU A 216 6.48 8.69 -6.96
C LEU A 216 6.43 9.61 -8.17
N ALA A 217 7.57 10.22 -8.51
CA ALA A 217 7.79 10.90 -9.78
C ALA A 217 8.13 9.89 -10.88
N TYR A 218 7.72 10.18 -12.11
CA TYR A 218 7.98 9.30 -13.26
C TYR A 218 9.46 9.20 -13.62
N SER A 219 9.87 7.97 -13.99
CA SER A 219 11.12 7.73 -14.70
C SER A 219 10.94 6.56 -15.69
N PRO A 220 11.51 6.63 -16.90
CA PRO A 220 11.45 5.54 -17.86
C PRO A 220 12.20 4.28 -17.42
N GLU A 221 13.07 4.38 -16.42
CA GLU A 221 13.83 3.25 -15.85
C GLU A 221 13.00 2.38 -14.90
N GLN A 222 11.84 2.88 -14.45
CA GLN A 222 10.98 2.16 -13.50
C GLN A 222 10.42 0.88 -14.12
N CYS A 223 10.50 -0.20 -13.36
CA CYS A 223 10.04 -1.52 -13.77
C CYS A 223 8.75 -1.89 -13.02
N TRP A 224 7.62 -1.83 -13.72
CA TRP A 224 6.30 -2.08 -13.16
C TRP A 224 5.84 -3.52 -13.39
N TYR A 225 5.19 -4.07 -12.38
CA TYR A 225 4.64 -5.43 -12.37
C TYR A 225 3.21 -5.44 -11.82
N TYR A 226 2.47 -6.48 -12.17
CA TYR A 226 1.16 -6.80 -11.60
C TYR A 226 0.94 -8.31 -11.62
N ILE A 227 -0.10 -8.79 -10.95
CA ILE A 227 -0.46 -10.20 -10.94
C ILE A 227 -1.77 -10.37 -11.71
N PRO A 228 -1.73 -10.90 -12.95
CA PRO A 228 -2.94 -11.11 -13.75
C PRO A 228 -3.89 -12.09 -13.07
N ALA A 229 -5.20 -11.78 -13.12
CA ALA A 229 -6.27 -12.62 -12.60
C ALA A 229 -6.00 -13.16 -11.19
N MET A 230 -5.53 -12.27 -10.29
CA MET A 230 -5.18 -12.63 -8.92
C MET A 230 -6.38 -13.21 -8.18
N GLN A 231 -6.16 -14.37 -7.54
CA GLN A 231 -7.21 -15.14 -6.88
C GLN A 231 -7.39 -14.70 -5.42
N ALA A 232 -8.59 -14.92 -4.86
CA ALA A 232 -8.85 -14.69 -3.44
C ALA A 232 -8.02 -15.57 -2.49
N THR A 233 -7.32 -16.58 -2.99
CA THR A 233 -6.37 -17.42 -2.24
C THR A 233 -4.92 -16.94 -2.35
N GLU A 234 -4.68 -15.79 -2.95
CA GLU A 234 -3.36 -15.20 -3.12
C GLU A 234 -3.28 -13.86 -2.39
N ALA A 235 -2.10 -13.50 -1.95
CA ALA A 235 -1.79 -12.19 -1.42
C ALA A 235 -0.46 -11.69 -2.02
N VAL A 236 -0.32 -10.38 -2.17
CA VAL A 236 0.97 -9.75 -2.44
C VAL A 236 1.42 -8.99 -1.21
N LEU A 237 2.64 -9.28 -0.77
CA LEU A 237 3.30 -8.52 0.28
C LEU A 237 4.09 -7.39 -0.38
N LEU A 238 3.95 -6.17 0.13
CA LEU A 238 4.65 -4.98 -0.34
C LEU A 238 5.48 -4.39 0.80
N LYS A 239 6.77 -4.26 0.60
CA LYS A 239 7.64 -3.63 1.58
C LYS A 239 7.56 -2.11 1.44
N CYS A 240 6.84 -1.47 2.35
CA CYS A 240 6.66 -0.03 2.37
C CYS A 240 7.73 0.71 3.17
N PHE A 241 8.46 0.00 4.05
CA PHE A 241 9.63 0.50 4.76
C PHE A 241 10.52 -0.67 5.24
N ASP A 242 11.84 -0.49 5.20
CA ASP A 242 12.80 -1.35 5.91
C ASP A 242 13.92 -0.49 6.50
N SER A 243 14.25 -0.70 7.77
CA SER A 243 15.36 0.01 8.43
C SER A 243 16.73 -0.46 7.95
N ASP A 244 16.83 -1.68 7.38
CA ASP A 244 18.06 -2.20 6.76
C ASP A 244 18.24 -1.62 5.35
N ARG A 245 19.22 -0.74 5.19
CA ARG A 245 19.54 -0.05 3.94
C ARG A 245 20.21 -0.96 2.89
N THR A 246 20.53 -2.19 3.23
CA THR A 246 21.09 -3.16 2.29
C THR A 246 20.01 -3.94 1.53
N GLN A 247 18.76 -3.81 1.95
CA GLN A 247 17.59 -4.44 1.36
C GLN A 247 16.76 -3.44 0.55
N SER A 248 15.81 -3.93 -0.25
CA SER A 248 14.75 -3.09 -0.80
C SER A 248 13.88 -2.52 0.33
N ARG A 249 13.56 -1.22 0.25
CA ARG A 249 12.97 -0.49 1.38
C ARG A 249 11.61 0.10 1.10
N PHE A 250 11.37 0.54 -0.12
CA PHE A 250 10.17 1.27 -0.55
C PHE A 250 9.66 0.70 -1.86
N THR A 251 8.43 0.19 -1.84
CA THR A 251 7.79 -0.40 -3.03
C THR A 251 6.61 0.45 -3.44
N ALA A 252 6.84 1.35 -4.37
CA ALA A 252 5.76 2.17 -4.89
C ALA A 252 4.72 1.30 -5.61
N HIS A 253 3.45 1.65 -5.44
CA HIS A 253 2.33 0.93 -6.01
C HIS A 253 1.19 1.87 -6.42
N SER A 254 0.31 1.40 -7.30
CA SER A 254 -0.84 2.14 -7.80
C SER A 254 -1.89 1.19 -8.36
N ALA A 255 -3.14 1.52 -8.26
CA ALA A 255 -4.17 0.89 -9.08
C ALA A 255 -4.09 1.44 -10.51
N PHE A 256 -4.41 0.61 -11.51
CA PHE A 256 -4.44 1.05 -12.91
C PHE A 256 -5.63 0.46 -13.66
N ASN A 257 -6.02 1.09 -14.76
CA ASN A 257 -7.01 0.53 -15.66
C ASN A 257 -6.33 -0.48 -16.60
N ASP A 258 -6.66 -1.76 -16.47
CA ASP A 258 -6.19 -2.78 -17.38
C ASP A 258 -6.97 -2.66 -18.71
N PRO A 259 -6.34 -2.26 -19.82
CA PRO A 259 -7.03 -2.11 -21.11
C PRO A 259 -7.51 -3.43 -21.71
N THR A 260 -7.15 -4.55 -21.11
CA THR A 260 -7.62 -5.89 -21.52
C THR A 260 -8.83 -6.37 -20.71
N SER A 261 -9.25 -5.59 -19.70
CA SER A 261 -10.45 -5.90 -18.92
C SER A 261 -11.70 -5.87 -19.79
N ASP A 262 -12.60 -6.83 -19.54
CA ASP A 262 -13.93 -6.80 -20.13
C ASP A 262 -14.72 -5.58 -19.58
N ILE A 263 -15.53 -4.95 -20.41
CA ILE A 263 -16.36 -3.80 -20.01
C ILE A 263 -17.36 -4.18 -18.91
N ASP A 264 -17.82 -5.43 -18.90
CA ASP A 264 -18.76 -5.98 -17.93
C ASP A 264 -18.05 -6.76 -16.79
N ALA A 265 -16.73 -6.58 -16.65
CA ALA A 265 -15.99 -7.24 -15.58
C ALA A 265 -16.52 -6.79 -14.20
N PRO A 266 -16.66 -7.71 -13.22
CA PRO A 266 -17.10 -7.33 -11.89
C PRO A 266 -16.08 -6.37 -11.24
N PRO A 267 -16.54 -5.45 -10.38
CA PRO A 267 -15.68 -4.52 -9.69
C PRO A 267 -14.63 -5.25 -8.83
N ARG A 268 -13.43 -4.65 -8.74
CA ARG A 268 -12.43 -5.15 -7.80
C ARG A 268 -12.85 -4.83 -6.37
N GLU A 269 -12.80 -5.84 -5.51
CA GLU A 269 -12.87 -5.70 -4.07
C GLU A 269 -11.59 -6.24 -3.46
N SER A 270 -10.94 -5.47 -2.62
CA SER A 270 -9.65 -5.82 -2.02
C SER A 270 -9.52 -5.30 -0.60
N ILE A 271 -8.78 -6.03 0.22
CA ILE A 271 -8.35 -5.62 1.55
C ILE A 271 -6.84 -5.48 1.57
N GLU A 272 -6.35 -4.45 2.24
CA GLU A 272 -4.95 -4.27 2.59
C GLU A 272 -4.83 -4.17 4.10
N VAL A 273 -3.88 -4.89 4.67
CA VAL A 273 -3.53 -4.80 6.10
C VAL A 273 -2.06 -4.40 6.21
N ARG A 274 -1.79 -3.41 7.05
CA ARG A 274 -0.44 -2.95 7.36
C ARG A 274 0.13 -3.69 8.55
N THR A 275 1.38 -4.12 8.44
CA THR A 275 2.06 -4.86 9.51
C THR A 275 3.42 -4.26 9.84
N LEU A 276 3.81 -4.29 11.12
CA LEU A 276 5.16 -4.05 11.61
C LEU A 276 5.86 -5.39 11.86
N ALA A 277 6.99 -5.62 11.22
CA ALA A 277 7.83 -6.80 11.40
C ALA A 277 9.14 -6.42 12.11
N PHE A 278 9.48 -7.11 13.22
CA PHE A 278 10.69 -6.90 14.02
C PHE A 278 11.58 -8.14 13.96
N PHE A 279 12.91 -7.95 13.74
CA PHE A 279 13.90 -9.02 13.49
C PHE A 279 14.86 -9.27 14.64
#